data_3eb91455a47605df1bb3ea8eae993360
#
_entry.id   3eb91455a47605df1bb3ea8eae993360
#
_cell.length_a   1.000
_cell.length_b   1.000
_cell.length_c   1.000
_cell.angle_alpha   90.00
_cell.angle_beta   90.00
_cell.angle_gamma   90.00
#
_symmetry.space_group_name_H-M   'P 1'
#
loop_
_entity.id
_entity.type
_entity.pdbx_description
1 polymer ?
#
loop_
_entity_poly.entity_id
_entity_poly.type
_entity_poly.pdbx_seq_one_letter_code
_entity_poly.pdbx_strand_id
1 'polypeptide(L)'
;MYKNRKYDLVIVGGGIIGTYCAYHALRRGKSVLLLEKDVQPYEASFRNFGQAVPSGQALDSWFDYGRKSLKIYKDLQEEVDISVVKNGSWYVASDDQEMILLEEMMQLFKDRDYTSRLYTASETLEINPHFKKEYVKGGLFIPEEASLNPLVMVHRVREFMIKNLGLHYHNLCPVIAVEKKRGIAMITTSKKQTFWGDQVILANGRDTQFLLPEHYPTAELKISKLQMMRLAPQKKILKSNILTGLTIRRYDSFKSCPSFSKIYTSSEQKQLQAKGIHILFKQADDGSIILGDSHEYVPAGEQANFGFEVSSEINEMMLAEAKRITSLENWNVDSTWAGFYLQGTQSEVFTKVVDDVIHIINGIGGKGMTTSPGFTAEYILKLYS
;
A
#
# COMPACT_ATOMS: atom_id res chain seq x y z
N MET A 1 -3.16 -11.34 32.49
CA MET A 1 -3.56 -10.58 33.70
C MET A 1 -4.09 -9.18 33.36
N TYR A 2 -5.01 -9.03 32.39
CA TYR A 2 -5.56 -7.71 31.98
C TYR A 2 -7.11 -7.66 32.10
N LYS A 3 -7.70 -8.52 32.95
CA LYS A 3 -9.14 -8.51 33.22
C LYS A 3 -9.49 -7.18 33.88
N ASN A 4 -10.40 -6.41 33.25
CA ASN A 4 -10.98 -5.14 33.69
C ASN A 4 -10.15 -3.85 33.43
N ARG A 5 -9.10 -3.87 32.60
CA ARG A 5 -8.45 -2.62 32.20
C ARG A 5 -9.23 -1.95 31.07
N LYS A 6 -9.51 -0.68 31.22
CA LYS A 6 -10.04 0.19 30.17
C LYS A 6 -8.87 0.88 29.44
N TYR A 7 -8.96 0.98 28.13
CA TYR A 7 -7.99 1.65 27.26
C TYR A 7 -8.59 2.94 26.69
N ASP A 8 -7.77 3.92 26.37
CA ASP A 8 -8.23 5.07 25.58
C ASP A 8 -8.64 4.61 24.18
N LEU A 9 -7.90 3.64 23.61
CA LEU A 9 -8.16 3.12 22.28
C LEU A 9 -7.97 1.59 22.20
N VAL A 10 -8.98 0.91 21.68
CA VAL A 10 -8.83 -0.49 21.24
C VAL A 10 -8.81 -0.53 19.70
N ILE A 11 -7.92 -1.29 19.11
CA ILE A 11 -7.81 -1.44 17.66
C ILE A 11 -8.01 -2.90 17.29
N VAL A 12 -8.87 -3.16 16.33
CA VAL A 12 -9.13 -4.50 15.77
C VAL A 12 -8.54 -4.59 14.37
N GLY A 13 -7.51 -5.42 14.23
CA GLY A 13 -6.73 -5.62 13.02
C GLY A 13 -5.34 -4.99 13.09
N GLY A 14 -4.31 -5.84 13.01
CA GLY A 14 -2.89 -5.50 13.11
C GLY A 14 -2.22 -5.21 11.76
N GLY A 15 -3.00 -4.94 10.71
CA GLY A 15 -2.49 -4.48 9.41
C GLY A 15 -1.90 -3.07 9.48
N ILE A 16 -1.49 -2.51 8.34
CA ILE A 16 -0.81 -1.21 8.29
C ILE A 16 -1.66 -0.08 8.88
N ILE A 17 -2.97 -0.03 8.61
CA ILE A 17 -3.86 0.99 9.15
C ILE A 17 -3.90 0.89 10.68
N GLY A 18 -4.23 -0.29 11.23
CA GLY A 18 -4.32 -0.47 12.68
C GLY A 18 -2.98 -0.24 13.38
N THR A 19 -1.88 -0.68 12.79
CA THR A 19 -0.53 -0.46 13.33
C THR A 19 -0.19 1.03 13.44
N TYR A 20 -0.48 1.85 12.42
CA TYR A 20 -0.18 3.28 12.47
C TYR A 20 -1.23 4.08 13.27
N CYS A 21 -2.49 3.63 13.35
CA CYS A 21 -3.43 4.17 14.35
C CYS A 21 -2.88 3.98 15.77
N ALA A 22 -2.38 2.78 16.10
CA ALA A 22 -1.76 2.50 17.39
C ALA A 22 -0.53 3.39 17.64
N TYR A 23 0.36 3.48 16.66
CA TYR A 23 1.57 4.29 16.73
C TYR A 23 1.26 5.75 17.07
N HIS A 24 0.33 6.37 16.33
CA HIS A 24 -0.01 7.77 16.55
C HIS A 24 -0.75 8.03 17.85
N ALA A 25 -1.60 7.10 18.30
CA ALA A 25 -2.27 7.20 19.59
C ALA A 25 -1.27 7.08 20.75
N LEU A 26 -0.34 6.12 20.69
CA LEU A 26 0.72 5.94 21.70
C LEU A 26 1.65 7.17 21.77
N ARG A 27 2.05 7.74 20.61
CA ARG A 27 2.86 8.96 20.55
C ARG A 27 2.15 10.19 21.16
N ARG A 28 0.82 10.09 21.37
CA ARG A 28 -0.01 11.09 22.07
C ARG A 28 -0.28 10.74 23.52
N GLY A 29 0.42 9.76 24.09
CA GLY A 29 0.29 9.33 25.46
C GLY A 29 -0.99 8.54 25.77
N LYS A 30 -1.70 8.03 24.73
CA LYS A 30 -2.90 7.22 24.92
C LYS A 30 -2.54 5.78 25.24
N SER A 31 -3.33 5.15 26.10
CA SER A 31 -3.24 3.71 26.36
C SER A 31 -3.92 2.94 25.24
N VAL A 32 -3.19 2.03 24.57
CA VAL A 32 -3.67 1.34 23.36
C VAL A 32 -3.62 -0.17 23.53
N LEU A 33 -4.70 -0.85 23.13
CA LEU A 33 -4.76 -2.29 22.92
C LEU A 33 -4.96 -2.58 21.43
N LEU A 34 -4.09 -3.39 20.84
CA LEU A 34 -4.20 -3.87 19.47
C LEU A 34 -4.51 -5.37 19.47
N LEU A 35 -5.62 -5.76 18.83
CA LEU A 35 -6.08 -7.14 18.69
C LEU A 35 -5.92 -7.61 17.25
N GLU A 36 -5.23 -8.74 17.06
CA GLU A 36 -5.05 -9.40 15.76
C GLU A 36 -5.59 -10.83 15.80
N LYS A 37 -6.38 -11.21 14.80
CA LYS A 37 -7.00 -12.54 14.74
C LYS A 37 -5.99 -13.67 14.47
N ASP A 38 -4.97 -13.37 13.68
CA ASP A 38 -3.94 -14.32 13.27
C ASP A 38 -2.68 -14.22 14.13
N VAL A 39 -1.70 -15.09 13.91
CA VAL A 39 -0.37 -14.99 14.53
C VAL A 39 0.29 -13.66 14.16
N GLN A 40 0.11 -13.25 12.91
CA GLN A 40 0.48 -11.96 12.35
C GLN A 40 -0.44 -11.66 11.16
N PRO A 41 -0.60 -10.40 10.73
CA PRO A 41 -1.34 -10.09 9.51
C PRO A 41 -0.72 -10.77 8.29
N TYR A 42 -1.55 -11.31 7.38
CA TYR A 42 -1.10 -11.99 6.16
C TYR A 42 -1.68 -11.40 4.87
N GLU A 43 -2.58 -10.44 4.98
CA GLU A 43 -3.31 -9.86 3.85
C GLU A 43 -2.53 -8.72 3.16
N ALA A 44 -3.21 -7.72 2.63
CA ALA A 44 -2.66 -6.64 1.80
C ALA A 44 -1.38 -5.99 2.33
N SER A 45 -1.25 -5.83 3.65
CA SER A 45 -0.07 -5.20 4.28
C SER A 45 1.22 -5.98 4.08
N PHE A 46 1.13 -7.27 3.73
CA PHE A 46 2.28 -8.16 3.50
C PHE A 46 2.45 -8.55 2.03
N ARG A 47 1.37 -8.43 1.22
CA ARG A 47 1.32 -8.93 -0.16
C ARG A 47 1.41 -7.81 -1.20
N ASN A 48 2.30 -6.86 -0.97
CA ASN A 48 2.52 -5.69 -1.82
C ASN A 48 4.01 -5.49 -2.13
N PHE A 49 4.34 -4.53 -2.99
CA PHE A 49 5.73 -4.24 -3.37
C PHE A 49 6.59 -3.71 -2.22
N GLY A 50 5.99 -3.03 -1.24
CA GLY A 50 6.74 -2.27 -0.26
C GLY A 50 7.42 -1.05 -0.88
N GLN A 51 6.73 -0.37 -1.78
CA GLN A 51 7.15 0.92 -2.33
C GLN A 51 6.34 2.03 -1.68
N ALA A 52 7.01 3.05 -1.17
CA ALA A 52 6.39 4.26 -0.65
C ALA A 52 6.60 5.38 -1.68
N VAL A 53 5.61 5.55 -2.55
CA VAL A 53 5.67 6.36 -3.78
C VAL A 53 4.52 7.39 -3.80
N PRO A 54 4.65 8.52 -3.07
CA PRO A 54 3.68 9.61 -3.11
C PRO A 54 3.39 10.11 -4.51
N SER A 55 4.40 10.09 -5.39
CA SER A 55 4.29 10.50 -6.79
C SER A 55 3.22 9.76 -7.60
N GLY A 56 2.80 8.58 -7.15
CA GLY A 56 1.72 7.82 -7.78
C GLY A 56 0.31 8.19 -7.32
N GLN A 57 0.18 9.02 -6.29
CA GLN A 57 -1.12 9.38 -5.70
C GLN A 57 -1.73 10.60 -6.41
N ALA A 58 -3.07 10.72 -6.37
CA ALA A 58 -3.74 11.95 -6.80
C ALA A 58 -3.10 13.18 -6.13
N LEU A 59 -2.89 14.25 -6.90
CA LEU A 59 -2.20 15.47 -6.45
C LEU A 59 -3.07 16.35 -5.55
N ASP A 60 -3.69 15.73 -4.57
CA ASP A 60 -4.53 16.30 -3.53
C ASP A 60 -4.04 15.87 -2.13
N SER A 61 -4.94 15.77 -1.16
CA SER A 61 -4.61 15.30 0.19
C SER A 61 -3.93 13.92 0.23
N TRP A 62 -4.15 13.07 -0.78
CA TRP A 62 -3.51 11.73 -0.83
C TRP A 62 -2.02 11.81 -1.14
N PHE A 63 -1.62 12.74 -2.00
CA PHE A 63 -0.21 13.06 -2.20
C PHE A 63 0.44 13.57 -0.91
N ASP A 64 -0.25 14.46 -0.18
CA ASP A 64 0.24 15.00 1.09
C ASP A 64 0.33 13.92 2.18
N TYR A 65 -0.65 13.00 2.26
CA TYR A 65 -0.55 11.83 3.14
C TYR A 65 0.64 10.94 2.77
N GLY A 66 0.91 10.77 1.48
CA GLY A 66 2.09 10.04 1.00
C GLY A 66 3.40 10.69 1.46
N ARG A 67 3.56 12.00 1.27
CA ARG A 67 4.74 12.76 1.73
C ARG A 67 4.91 12.68 3.25
N LYS A 68 3.81 12.84 4.00
CA LYS A 68 3.81 12.70 5.45
C LYS A 68 4.20 11.29 5.89
N SER A 69 3.74 10.27 5.16
CA SER A 69 4.11 8.87 5.40
C SER A 69 5.61 8.64 5.19
N LEU A 70 6.19 9.15 4.11
CA LEU A 70 7.63 9.07 3.86
C LEU A 70 8.43 9.67 5.00
N LYS A 71 8.00 10.83 5.51
CA LYS A 71 8.66 11.45 6.67
C LYS A 71 8.56 10.56 7.89
N ILE A 72 7.36 10.03 8.21
CA ILE A 72 7.13 9.13 9.35
C ILE A 72 8.00 7.87 9.24
N TYR A 73 8.08 7.27 8.06
CA TYR A 73 8.93 6.10 7.83
C TYR A 73 10.41 6.41 8.04
N LYS A 74 10.89 7.54 7.51
CA LYS A 74 12.29 7.95 7.65
C LYS A 74 12.64 8.28 9.09
N ASP A 75 11.77 9.00 9.79
CA ASP A 75 11.95 9.33 11.20
C ASP A 75 11.99 8.06 12.07
N LEU A 76 11.06 7.13 11.83
CA LEU A 76 11.00 5.88 12.59
C LEU A 76 12.19 4.94 12.28
N GLN A 77 12.70 4.96 11.04
CA GLN A 77 13.92 4.22 10.66
C GLN A 77 15.15 4.67 11.42
N GLU A 78 15.23 5.95 11.81
CA GLU A 78 16.32 6.47 12.65
C GLU A 78 16.20 5.99 14.12
N GLU A 79 14.99 5.70 14.59
CA GLU A 79 14.76 5.16 15.94
C GLU A 79 14.92 3.63 16.01
N VAL A 80 14.53 2.93 14.97
CA VAL A 80 14.54 1.48 14.87
C VAL A 80 14.56 1.02 13.42
N ASP A 81 15.32 -0.01 13.10
CA ASP A 81 15.33 -0.56 11.75
C ASP A 81 13.96 -1.17 11.39
N ILE A 82 13.18 -0.46 10.60
CA ILE A 82 11.92 -0.91 10.02
C ILE A 82 12.05 -1.29 8.53
N SER A 83 13.25 -1.48 8.05
CA SER A 83 13.59 -1.86 6.67
C SER A 83 13.38 -0.78 5.61
N VAL A 84 13.39 0.50 5.97
CA VAL A 84 13.28 1.58 4.99
C VAL A 84 14.60 1.80 4.28
N VAL A 85 14.56 1.77 2.95
CA VAL A 85 15.69 2.09 2.07
C VAL A 85 15.36 3.36 1.30
N LYS A 86 16.17 4.42 1.51
CA LYS A 86 16.03 5.72 0.83
C LYS A 86 16.66 5.62 -0.57
N ASN A 87 15.98 5.00 -1.52
CA ASN A 87 16.53 4.61 -2.81
C ASN A 87 15.89 5.29 -4.03
N GLY A 88 14.87 6.14 -3.81
CA GLY A 88 14.19 6.83 -4.89
C GLY A 88 13.36 5.92 -5.80
N SER A 89 12.70 6.57 -6.75
CA SER A 89 11.87 5.89 -7.76
C SER A 89 12.13 6.44 -9.15
N TRP A 90 12.16 5.57 -10.14
CA TRP A 90 12.20 5.91 -11.56
C TRP A 90 10.85 5.64 -12.20
N TYR A 91 10.33 6.61 -12.92
CA TYR A 91 9.33 6.39 -13.97
C TYR A 91 10.06 6.33 -15.30
N VAL A 92 9.91 5.23 -16.02
CA VAL A 92 10.59 4.99 -17.30
C VAL A 92 9.57 4.98 -18.42
N ALA A 93 9.69 5.96 -19.31
CA ALA A 93 8.80 6.11 -20.47
C ALA A 93 9.21 5.18 -21.61
N SER A 94 8.22 4.59 -22.29
CA SER A 94 8.38 3.70 -23.43
C SER A 94 8.05 4.35 -24.77
N ASP A 95 7.40 5.50 -24.75
CA ASP A 95 7.06 6.27 -25.93
C ASP A 95 7.08 7.80 -25.69
N ASP A 96 6.92 8.56 -26.74
CA ASP A 96 7.02 10.02 -26.70
C ASP A 96 5.82 10.66 -25.94
N GLN A 97 4.66 10.01 -25.92
CA GLN A 97 3.49 10.50 -25.17
C GLN A 97 3.70 10.35 -23.66
N GLU A 98 4.31 9.26 -23.23
CA GLU A 98 4.71 9.05 -21.83
C GLU A 98 5.79 10.05 -21.42
N MET A 99 6.73 10.42 -22.32
CA MET A 99 7.70 11.48 -22.06
C MET A 99 7.02 12.83 -21.82
N ILE A 100 6.03 13.21 -22.63
CA ILE A 100 5.25 14.44 -22.43
C ILE A 100 4.60 14.42 -21.03
N LEU A 101 4.03 13.28 -20.60
CA LEU A 101 3.44 13.16 -19.27
C LEU A 101 4.50 13.30 -18.16
N LEU A 102 5.72 12.79 -18.36
CA LEU A 102 6.81 12.96 -17.39
C LEU A 102 7.28 14.42 -17.29
N GLU A 103 7.32 15.15 -18.41
CA GLU A 103 7.66 16.58 -18.46
C GLU A 103 6.60 17.40 -17.71
N GLU A 104 5.33 17.17 -18.00
CA GLU A 104 4.20 17.84 -17.32
C GLU A 104 4.20 17.51 -15.83
N MET A 105 4.44 16.24 -15.47
CA MET A 105 4.49 15.80 -14.08
C MET A 105 5.65 16.45 -13.32
N MET A 106 6.83 16.58 -13.93
CA MET A 106 7.97 17.27 -13.32
C MET A 106 7.59 18.72 -12.96
N GLN A 107 6.86 19.42 -13.84
CA GLN A 107 6.40 20.78 -13.54
C GLN A 107 5.38 20.79 -12.40
N LEU A 108 4.41 19.87 -12.39
CA LEU A 108 3.42 19.74 -11.31
C LEU A 108 4.08 19.42 -9.95
N PHE A 109 5.14 18.64 -9.94
CA PHE A 109 5.93 18.36 -8.71
C PHE A 109 6.73 19.58 -8.26
N LYS A 110 7.32 20.32 -9.19
CA LYS A 110 8.03 21.57 -8.88
C LYS A 110 7.11 22.58 -8.18
N ASP A 111 5.88 22.72 -8.65
CA ASP A 111 4.87 23.61 -8.07
C ASP A 111 4.43 23.18 -6.65
N ARG A 112 4.79 21.98 -6.23
CA ARG A 112 4.50 21.37 -4.90
C ARG A 112 5.75 21.16 -4.03
N ASP A 113 6.87 21.73 -4.41
CA ASP A 113 8.16 21.51 -3.72
C ASP A 113 8.47 20.01 -3.53
N TYR A 114 8.25 19.22 -4.60
CA TYR A 114 8.57 17.81 -4.62
C TYR A 114 9.68 17.53 -5.63
N THR A 115 10.85 17.17 -5.13
CA THR A 115 12.07 17.07 -5.94
C THR A 115 11.94 15.96 -6.97
N SER A 116 12.15 16.30 -8.23
CA SER A 116 12.20 15.34 -9.34
C SER A 116 13.16 15.82 -10.41
N ARG A 117 13.69 14.90 -11.21
CA ARG A 117 14.62 15.21 -12.30
C ARG A 117 14.30 14.36 -13.52
N LEU A 118 14.13 15.05 -14.65
CA LEU A 118 13.93 14.41 -15.94
C LEU A 118 15.27 14.05 -16.58
N TYR A 119 15.31 12.91 -17.26
CA TYR A 119 16.48 12.37 -17.94
C TYR A 119 16.11 11.95 -19.36
N THR A 120 17.02 12.19 -20.29
CA THR A 120 16.95 11.67 -21.66
C THR A 120 17.09 10.14 -21.69
N ALA A 121 16.80 9.53 -22.84
CA ALA A 121 17.02 8.09 -23.03
C ALA A 121 18.47 7.68 -22.75
N SER A 122 19.44 8.45 -23.26
CA SER A 122 20.86 8.16 -23.07
C SER A 122 21.27 8.22 -21.61
N GLU A 123 20.90 9.29 -20.89
CA GLU A 123 21.20 9.43 -19.47
C GLU A 123 20.50 8.36 -18.61
N THR A 124 19.26 8.01 -18.95
CA THR A 124 18.51 6.96 -18.24
C THR A 124 19.20 5.61 -18.39
N LEU A 125 19.69 5.28 -19.59
CA LEU A 125 20.40 4.04 -19.86
C LEU A 125 21.82 4.01 -19.26
N GLU A 126 22.49 5.14 -19.19
CA GLU A 126 23.80 5.24 -18.54
C GLU A 126 23.68 4.93 -17.02
N ILE A 127 22.65 5.48 -16.37
CA ILE A 127 22.40 5.24 -14.94
C ILE A 127 21.85 3.83 -14.68
N ASN A 128 21.01 3.34 -15.60
CA ASN A 128 20.31 2.05 -15.47
C ASN A 128 20.57 1.18 -16.72
N PRO A 129 21.78 0.62 -16.87
CA PRO A 129 22.18 -0.11 -18.09
C PRO A 129 21.44 -1.43 -18.31
N HIS A 130 20.58 -1.83 -17.38
CA HIS A 130 19.74 -3.04 -17.49
C HIS A 130 18.44 -2.81 -18.24
N PHE A 131 18.06 -1.57 -18.48
CA PHE A 131 16.92 -1.30 -19.35
C PHE A 131 17.27 -1.56 -20.82
N LYS A 132 16.30 -2.05 -21.55
CA LYS A 132 16.46 -2.25 -23.00
C LYS A 132 16.37 -0.92 -23.75
N LYS A 133 17.34 -0.66 -24.61
CA LYS A 133 17.42 0.56 -25.41
C LYS A 133 16.16 0.80 -26.24
N GLU A 134 15.55 -0.26 -26.72
CA GLU A 134 14.34 -0.22 -27.56
C GLU A 134 13.10 0.22 -26.75
N TYR A 135 13.14 0.05 -25.43
CA TYR A 135 12.05 0.45 -24.55
C TYR A 135 12.17 1.91 -24.10
N VAL A 136 13.37 2.35 -23.74
CA VAL A 136 13.56 3.61 -23.02
C VAL A 136 13.51 4.82 -23.95
N LYS A 137 12.59 5.73 -23.69
CA LYS A 137 12.53 7.08 -24.30
C LYS A 137 13.08 8.15 -23.37
N GLY A 138 13.10 7.88 -22.09
CA GLY A 138 13.61 8.73 -21.02
C GLY A 138 13.05 8.31 -19.69
N GLY A 139 13.29 9.11 -18.65
CA GLY A 139 12.80 8.80 -17.32
C GLY A 139 12.73 10.01 -16.41
N LEU A 140 11.87 9.91 -15.40
CA LEU A 140 11.74 10.86 -14.30
C LEU A 140 12.20 10.19 -13.00
N PHE A 141 13.22 10.74 -12.35
CA PHE A 141 13.70 10.25 -11.06
C PHE A 141 13.22 11.11 -9.90
N ILE A 142 12.74 10.46 -8.85
CA ILE A 142 12.22 11.07 -7.64
C ILE A 142 13.04 10.57 -6.45
N PRO A 143 14.01 11.36 -5.95
CA PRO A 143 14.97 10.92 -4.94
C PRO A 143 14.37 10.75 -3.55
N GLU A 144 13.28 11.43 -3.24
CA GLU A 144 12.67 11.42 -1.91
C GLU A 144 11.99 10.10 -1.56
N GLU A 145 11.61 9.32 -2.53
CA GLU A 145 10.87 8.08 -2.36
C GLU A 145 11.70 6.94 -1.79
N ALA A 146 11.03 5.94 -1.27
CA ALA A 146 11.67 4.87 -0.54
C ALA A 146 11.03 3.51 -0.85
N SER A 147 11.77 2.46 -0.55
CA SER A 147 11.24 1.11 -0.46
C SER A 147 11.38 0.59 0.97
N LEU A 148 10.59 -0.43 1.29
CA LEU A 148 10.62 -1.13 2.56
C LEU A 148 10.22 -2.59 2.36
N ASN A 149 10.56 -3.45 3.28
CA ASN A 149 10.15 -4.86 3.21
C ASN A 149 8.78 -5.03 3.90
N PRO A 150 7.70 -5.24 3.16
CA PRO A 150 6.36 -5.36 3.73
C PRO A 150 6.24 -6.55 4.70
N LEU A 151 7.03 -7.62 4.50
CA LEU A 151 6.99 -8.81 5.34
C LEU A 151 7.47 -8.56 6.78
N VAL A 152 8.29 -7.53 7.00
CA VAL A 152 8.88 -7.27 8.32
C VAL A 152 8.50 -5.91 8.89
N MET A 153 8.20 -4.93 8.06
CA MET A 153 8.00 -3.54 8.50
C MET A 153 6.92 -3.41 9.58
N VAL A 154 5.71 -3.89 9.30
CA VAL A 154 4.57 -3.80 10.24
C VAL A 154 4.89 -4.52 11.56
N HIS A 155 5.58 -5.66 11.48
CA HIS A 155 6.01 -6.42 12.64
C HIS A 155 7.04 -5.64 13.48
N ARG A 156 8.07 -5.07 12.84
CA ARG A 156 9.12 -4.29 13.53
C ARG A 156 8.56 -3.03 14.19
N VAL A 157 7.65 -2.33 13.54
CA VAL A 157 6.95 -1.17 14.12
C VAL A 157 6.15 -1.59 15.35
N ARG A 158 5.44 -2.71 15.28
CA ARG A 158 4.67 -3.25 16.42
C ARG A 158 5.57 -3.64 17.58
N GLU A 159 6.67 -4.34 17.33
CA GLU A 159 7.65 -4.67 18.36
C GLU A 159 8.25 -3.45 19.04
N PHE A 160 8.59 -2.44 18.25
CA PHE A 160 9.05 -1.16 18.78
C PHE A 160 8.00 -0.52 19.70
N MET A 161 6.73 -0.50 19.31
CA MET A 161 5.65 0.02 20.14
C MET A 161 5.46 -0.78 21.43
N ILE A 162 5.58 -2.10 21.39
CA ILE A 162 5.49 -2.96 22.58
C ILE A 162 6.63 -2.64 23.55
N LYS A 163 7.86 -2.55 23.04
CA LYS A 163 9.06 -2.37 23.86
C LYS A 163 9.22 -0.96 24.41
N ASN A 164 8.85 0.07 23.63
CA ASN A 164 9.22 1.46 23.91
C ASN A 164 8.02 2.39 24.18
N LEU A 165 6.82 2.04 23.71
CA LEU A 165 5.65 2.93 23.79
C LEU A 165 4.50 2.34 24.61
N GLY A 166 4.67 1.15 25.17
CA GLY A 166 3.68 0.51 26.03
C GLY A 166 2.44 -0.02 25.30
N LEU A 167 2.56 -0.41 24.03
CA LEU A 167 1.49 -1.08 23.30
C LEU A 167 1.13 -2.40 23.99
N HIS A 168 -0.14 -2.61 24.29
CA HIS A 168 -0.67 -3.93 24.58
C HIS A 168 -1.10 -4.59 23.28
N TYR A 169 -0.55 -5.77 22.99
CA TYR A 169 -0.83 -6.51 21.77
C TYR A 169 -1.25 -7.94 22.07
N HIS A 170 -2.36 -8.37 21.47
CA HIS A 170 -2.80 -9.76 21.50
C HIS A 170 -3.02 -10.27 20.07
N ASN A 171 -2.23 -11.24 19.68
CA ASN A 171 -2.48 -12.06 18.49
C ASN A 171 -3.33 -13.29 18.83
N LEU A 172 -3.72 -14.06 17.83
CA LEU A 172 -4.63 -15.21 17.97
C LEU A 172 -5.88 -14.84 18.80
N CYS A 173 -6.37 -13.61 18.58
CA CYS A 173 -7.43 -13.00 19.34
C CYS A 173 -8.56 -12.47 18.43
N PRO A 174 -9.31 -13.38 17.75
CA PRO A 174 -10.41 -12.97 16.90
C PRO A 174 -11.50 -12.25 17.71
N VAL A 175 -11.81 -11.03 17.32
CA VAL A 175 -12.94 -10.27 17.83
C VAL A 175 -14.21 -10.76 17.13
N ILE A 176 -15.29 -11.00 17.89
CA ILE A 176 -16.56 -11.51 17.37
C ILE A 176 -17.73 -10.54 17.56
N ALA A 177 -17.58 -9.55 18.44
CA ALA A 177 -18.57 -8.49 18.61
C ALA A 177 -17.92 -7.21 19.11
N VAL A 178 -18.47 -6.08 18.68
CA VAL A 178 -18.13 -4.74 19.13
C VAL A 178 -19.43 -3.97 19.34
N GLU A 179 -19.64 -3.45 20.53
CA GLU A 179 -20.87 -2.78 20.93
C GLU A 179 -20.58 -1.56 21.81
N LYS A 180 -21.42 -0.52 21.74
CA LYS A 180 -21.40 0.55 22.74
C LYS A 180 -22.17 0.10 23.99
N LYS A 181 -21.52 0.13 25.14
CA LYS A 181 -22.16 -0.11 26.45
C LYS A 181 -21.74 0.95 27.47
N ARG A 182 -22.68 1.59 28.10
CA ARG A 182 -22.42 2.63 29.11
C ARG A 182 -21.52 3.77 28.60
N GLY A 183 -21.67 4.13 27.34
CA GLY A 183 -20.92 5.24 26.73
C GLY A 183 -19.52 4.91 26.21
N ILE A 184 -19.06 3.67 26.37
CA ILE A 184 -17.74 3.20 25.89
C ILE A 184 -17.88 1.95 25.00
N ALA A 185 -16.84 1.61 24.28
CA ALA A 185 -16.80 0.41 23.44
C ALA A 185 -16.52 -0.84 24.27
N MET A 186 -17.33 -1.87 24.07
CA MET A 186 -17.14 -3.23 24.58
C MET A 186 -16.76 -4.14 23.42
N ILE A 187 -15.63 -4.83 23.53
CA ILE A 187 -15.07 -5.71 22.51
C ILE A 187 -15.06 -7.14 23.05
N THR A 188 -15.73 -8.07 22.36
CA THR A 188 -15.81 -9.48 22.76
C THR A 188 -15.03 -10.35 21.77
N THR A 189 -14.20 -11.25 22.30
CA THR A 189 -13.39 -12.17 21.50
C THR A 189 -14.02 -13.56 21.42
N SER A 190 -13.57 -14.38 20.46
CA SER A 190 -13.97 -15.79 20.31
C SER A 190 -13.70 -16.64 21.55
N LYS A 191 -12.74 -16.24 22.40
CA LYS A 191 -12.42 -16.88 23.70
C LYS A 191 -13.29 -16.33 24.84
N LYS A 192 -14.36 -15.59 24.55
CA LYS A 192 -15.24 -14.95 25.55
C LYS A 192 -14.52 -13.98 26.48
N GLN A 193 -13.39 -13.43 26.04
CA GLN A 193 -12.72 -12.34 26.73
C GLN A 193 -13.39 -11.02 26.35
N THR A 194 -13.51 -10.12 27.30
CA THR A 194 -14.06 -8.78 27.07
C THR A 194 -13.00 -7.72 27.34
N PHE A 195 -12.87 -6.78 26.40
CA PHE A 195 -12.03 -5.59 26.55
C PHE A 195 -12.89 -4.33 26.46
N TRP A 196 -12.39 -3.25 27.03
CA TRP A 196 -13.09 -1.99 27.11
C TRP A 196 -12.21 -0.85 26.62
N GLY A 197 -12.78 0.05 25.81
CA GLY A 197 -12.10 1.23 25.30
C GLY A 197 -13.01 2.45 25.28
N ASP A 198 -12.45 3.64 25.48
CA ASP A 198 -13.21 4.87 25.25
C ASP A 198 -13.58 4.96 23.77
N GLN A 199 -12.66 4.55 22.89
CA GLN A 199 -12.86 4.44 21.45
C GLN A 199 -12.39 3.07 20.95
N VAL A 200 -12.98 2.59 19.85
CA VAL A 200 -12.49 1.43 19.12
C VAL A 200 -12.36 1.76 17.63
N ILE A 201 -11.25 1.32 17.01
CA ILE A 201 -11.05 1.38 15.56
C ILE A 201 -11.12 -0.03 14.99
N LEU A 202 -12.00 -0.25 14.00
CA LEU A 202 -12.05 -1.45 13.19
C LEU A 202 -11.24 -1.22 11.91
N ALA A 203 -10.09 -1.88 11.82
CA ALA A 203 -9.18 -1.87 10.68
C ALA A 203 -8.99 -3.31 10.14
N ASN A 204 -10.13 -3.99 9.93
CA ASN A 204 -10.23 -5.43 9.62
C ASN A 204 -10.01 -5.76 8.15
N GLY A 205 -9.45 -4.83 7.36
CA GLY A 205 -9.04 -5.06 5.97
C GLY A 205 -10.22 -5.32 5.04
N ARG A 206 -10.18 -6.41 4.27
CA ARG A 206 -11.24 -6.75 3.30
C ARG A 206 -12.45 -7.46 3.91
N ASP A 207 -12.41 -7.80 5.17
CA ASP A 207 -13.52 -8.48 5.82
C ASP A 207 -14.62 -7.46 6.19
N THR A 208 -15.64 -7.40 5.34
CA THR A 208 -16.81 -6.52 5.52
C THR A 208 -18.03 -7.28 5.99
N GLN A 209 -17.94 -8.60 6.21
CA GLN A 209 -19.10 -9.45 6.45
C GLN A 209 -19.23 -9.96 7.88
N PHE A 210 -18.18 -9.83 8.69
CA PHE A 210 -18.14 -10.43 10.02
C PHE A 210 -18.44 -9.45 11.17
N LEU A 211 -17.75 -8.29 11.19
CA LEU A 211 -17.97 -7.27 12.23
C LEU A 211 -18.80 -6.11 11.66
N LEU A 212 -20.00 -5.91 12.20
CA LEU A 212 -20.89 -4.83 11.83
C LEU A 212 -21.19 -4.75 10.31
N PRO A 213 -21.57 -5.86 9.65
CA PRO A 213 -21.72 -5.93 8.19
C PRO A 213 -22.74 -4.92 7.66
N GLU A 214 -23.75 -4.55 8.43
CA GLU A 214 -24.78 -3.57 8.09
C GLU A 214 -24.22 -2.14 7.90
N HIS A 215 -22.99 -1.89 8.33
CA HIS A 215 -22.35 -0.59 8.21
C HIS A 215 -21.46 -0.46 6.97
N TYR A 216 -21.28 -1.53 6.19
CA TYR A 216 -20.49 -1.49 4.96
C TYR A 216 -21.39 -1.36 3.72
N PRO A 217 -21.26 -0.25 2.97
CA PRO A 217 -22.00 -0.08 1.70
C PRO A 217 -21.34 -0.92 0.60
N THR A 218 -21.70 -2.19 0.52
CA THR A 218 -21.07 -3.16 -0.42
C THR A 218 -21.15 -2.72 -1.88
N ALA A 219 -22.18 -1.94 -2.25
CA ALA A 219 -22.32 -1.36 -3.59
C ALA A 219 -21.27 -0.26 -3.88
N GLU A 220 -20.74 0.40 -2.85
CA GLU A 220 -19.72 1.45 -2.96
C GLU A 220 -18.30 0.93 -2.71
N LEU A 221 -18.17 -0.38 -2.48
CA LEU A 221 -16.91 -1.03 -2.19
C LEU A 221 -16.66 -2.17 -3.18
N LYS A 222 -15.41 -2.35 -3.56
CA LYS A 222 -14.95 -3.46 -4.39
C LYS A 222 -13.74 -4.15 -3.77
N ILE A 223 -13.60 -5.43 -4.03
CA ILE A 223 -12.39 -6.18 -3.74
C ILE A 223 -11.51 -6.16 -4.99
N SER A 224 -10.27 -5.80 -4.82
CA SER A 224 -9.23 -5.96 -5.82
C SER A 224 -8.42 -7.21 -5.51
N LYS A 225 -8.20 -8.05 -6.53
CA LYS A 225 -7.24 -9.14 -6.54
C LYS A 225 -6.09 -8.73 -7.44
N LEU A 226 -4.88 -8.75 -6.92
CA LEU A 226 -3.67 -8.52 -7.70
C LEU A 226 -2.80 -9.78 -7.70
N GLN A 227 -2.11 -10.01 -8.82
CA GLN A 227 -1.08 -11.05 -8.89
C GLN A 227 0.29 -10.42 -8.94
N MET A 228 1.21 -11.04 -8.25
CA MET A 228 2.62 -10.65 -8.18
C MET A 228 3.50 -11.89 -8.25
N MET A 229 4.74 -11.70 -8.62
CA MET A 229 5.73 -12.77 -8.62
C MET A 229 7.07 -12.29 -8.04
N ARG A 230 7.84 -13.28 -7.60
CA ARG A 230 9.22 -13.12 -7.18
C ARG A 230 10.10 -13.91 -8.13
N LEU A 231 11.07 -13.25 -8.73
CA LEU A 231 12.13 -13.90 -9.47
C LEU A 231 13.24 -14.35 -8.51
N ALA A 232 13.90 -15.44 -8.86
CA ALA A 232 15.01 -15.98 -8.09
C ALA A 232 16.11 -14.94 -7.84
N PRO A 233 16.84 -15.05 -6.72
CA PRO A 233 17.91 -14.14 -6.38
C PRO A 233 18.97 -14.02 -7.49
N GLN A 234 19.42 -12.81 -7.73
CA GLN A 234 20.47 -12.50 -8.70
C GLN A 234 21.26 -11.27 -8.25
N LYS A 235 22.34 -10.93 -8.97
CA LYS A 235 23.16 -9.76 -8.66
C LYS A 235 22.28 -8.51 -8.47
N LYS A 236 22.59 -7.69 -7.48
CA LYS A 236 21.84 -6.45 -7.21
C LYS A 236 22.16 -5.41 -8.26
N ILE A 237 21.20 -5.19 -9.16
CA ILE A 237 21.29 -4.29 -10.32
C ILE A 237 20.23 -3.19 -10.29
N LEU A 238 19.06 -3.45 -9.72
CA LEU A 238 18.00 -2.46 -9.58
C LEU A 238 18.16 -1.72 -8.25
N LYS A 239 18.72 -0.53 -8.31
CA LYS A 239 19.05 0.25 -7.09
C LYS A 239 17.87 1.01 -6.52
N SER A 240 16.85 1.30 -7.35
CA SER A 240 15.67 2.12 -7.01
C SER A 240 14.39 1.35 -7.29
N ASN A 241 13.25 1.88 -6.87
CA ASN A 241 11.94 1.44 -7.36
C ASN A 241 11.83 1.77 -8.85
N ILE A 242 11.32 0.86 -9.65
CA ILE A 242 11.10 1.07 -11.08
C ILE A 242 9.61 1.01 -11.38
N LEU A 243 9.11 2.07 -11.98
CA LEU A 243 7.73 2.22 -12.46
C LEU A 243 7.80 2.48 -13.97
N THR A 244 6.95 1.85 -14.76
CA THR A 244 7.12 1.80 -16.21
C THR A 244 5.99 2.51 -16.96
N GLY A 245 6.03 2.53 -18.27
CA GLY A 245 5.08 3.25 -19.12
C GLY A 245 3.61 2.96 -18.81
N LEU A 246 3.23 1.68 -18.61
CA LEU A 246 1.86 1.33 -18.23
C LEU A 246 1.48 1.88 -16.83
N THR A 247 2.44 2.10 -15.94
CA THR A 247 2.21 2.76 -14.64
C THR A 247 1.94 4.25 -14.83
N ILE A 248 2.70 4.93 -15.74
CA ILE A 248 2.48 6.33 -16.11
C ILE A 248 1.05 6.52 -16.63
N ARG A 249 0.55 5.57 -17.43
CA ARG A 249 -0.82 5.58 -17.99
C ARG A 249 -1.92 5.21 -16.99
N ARG A 250 -1.57 4.80 -15.77
CA ARG A 250 -2.51 4.28 -14.78
C ARG A 250 -2.62 5.12 -13.52
N TYR A 251 -1.50 5.64 -13.01
CA TYR A 251 -1.48 6.29 -11.70
C TYR A 251 -2.26 7.59 -11.66
N ASP A 252 -2.93 7.82 -10.51
CA ASP A 252 -3.87 8.93 -10.35
C ASP A 252 -3.20 10.30 -10.47
N SER A 253 -1.93 10.42 -10.08
CA SER A 253 -1.15 11.65 -10.25
C SER A 253 -1.12 12.13 -11.69
N PHE A 254 -0.88 11.22 -12.64
CA PHE A 254 -0.77 11.56 -14.06
C PHE A 254 -2.08 12.03 -14.68
N LYS A 255 -3.23 11.72 -14.08
CA LYS A 255 -4.53 12.28 -14.51
C LYS A 255 -4.59 13.80 -14.40
N SER A 256 -3.71 14.41 -13.59
CA SER A 256 -3.55 15.86 -13.49
C SER A 256 -2.74 16.47 -14.63
N CYS A 257 -2.07 15.66 -15.46
CA CYS A 257 -1.32 16.13 -16.60
C CYS A 257 -2.27 16.58 -17.72
N PRO A 258 -2.10 17.77 -18.33
CA PRO A 258 -2.96 18.30 -19.38
C PRO A 258 -3.10 17.38 -20.59
N SER A 259 -2.06 16.60 -20.90
CA SER A 259 -2.04 15.69 -22.04
C SER A 259 -2.59 14.29 -21.73
N PHE A 260 -2.88 13.94 -20.46
CA PHE A 260 -3.26 12.59 -20.08
C PHE A 260 -4.47 12.03 -20.84
N SER A 261 -5.50 12.83 -21.01
CA SER A 261 -6.74 12.41 -21.72
C SER A 261 -6.56 12.27 -23.24
N LYS A 262 -5.42 12.72 -23.79
CA LYS A 262 -5.15 12.76 -25.24
C LYS A 262 -4.22 11.63 -25.70
N ILE A 263 -3.59 10.88 -24.77
CA ILE A 263 -2.65 9.83 -25.12
C ILE A 263 -3.34 8.67 -25.83
N TYR A 264 -2.72 8.23 -26.91
CA TYR A 264 -3.16 7.02 -27.64
C TYR A 264 -2.70 5.77 -26.91
N THR A 265 -3.55 4.76 -26.86
CA THR A 265 -3.25 3.46 -26.29
C THR A 265 -3.34 2.39 -27.38
N SER A 266 -2.24 1.68 -27.66
CA SER A 266 -2.19 0.62 -28.66
C SER A 266 -3.08 -0.58 -28.30
N SER A 267 -3.30 -1.48 -29.27
CA SER A 267 -4.07 -2.71 -29.03
C SER A 267 -3.42 -3.60 -27.97
N GLU A 268 -2.08 -3.72 -28.01
CA GLU A 268 -1.31 -4.50 -27.04
C GLU A 268 -1.40 -3.90 -25.64
N GLN A 269 -1.24 -2.59 -25.53
CA GLN A 269 -1.41 -1.88 -24.25
C GLN A 269 -2.83 -2.04 -23.70
N LYS A 270 -3.88 -1.99 -24.55
CA LYS A 270 -5.26 -2.23 -24.13
C LYS A 270 -5.49 -3.63 -23.58
N GLN A 271 -4.86 -4.66 -24.18
CA GLN A 271 -4.93 -6.04 -23.67
C GLN A 271 -4.32 -6.15 -22.26
N LEU A 272 -3.16 -5.54 -22.02
CA LEU A 272 -2.52 -5.51 -20.72
C LEU A 272 -3.37 -4.72 -19.70
N GLN A 273 -3.88 -3.55 -20.09
CA GLN A 273 -4.76 -2.73 -19.25
C GLN A 273 -6.09 -3.44 -18.90
N ALA A 274 -6.64 -4.26 -19.79
CA ALA A 274 -7.86 -5.03 -19.53
C ALA A 274 -7.68 -6.06 -18.40
N LYS A 275 -6.43 -6.54 -18.19
CA LYS A 275 -6.04 -7.40 -17.05
C LYS A 275 -5.46 -6.57 -15.88
N GLY A 276 -5.53 -5.24 -15.96
CA GLY A 276 -4.96 -4.34 -14.96
C GLY A 276 -3.44 -4.42 -14.82
N ILE A 277 -2.75 -4.96 -15.84
CA ILE A 277 -1.29 -5.15 -15.80
C ILE A 277 -0.58 -3.82 -15.97
N HIS A 278 0.31 -3.54 -15.04
CA HIS A 278 1.35 -2.53 -15.17
C HIS A 278 2.60 -3.01 -14.42
N ILE A 279 3.75 -2.84 -15.05
CA ILE A 279 4.97 -3.48 -14.54
C ILE A 279 5.74 -2.53 -13.63
N LEU A 280 5.99 -3.02 -12.42
CA LEU A 280 6.90 -2.44 -11.46
C LEU A 280 7.98 -3.47 -11.11
N PHE A 281 9.15 -2.97 -10.75
CA PHE A 281 10.23 -3.80 -10.23
C PHE A 281 10.72 -3.24 -8.91
N LYS A 282 11.05 -4.17 -8.02
CA LYS A 282 11.80 -3.87 -6.80
C LYS A 282 12.74 -5.03 -6.51
N GLN A 283 14.02 -4.75 -6.36
CA GLN A 283 14.97 -5.77 -5.92
C GLN A 283 15.07 -5.77 -4.41
N ALA A 284 14.85 -6.92 -3.80
CA ALA A 284 14.95 -7.14 -2.36
C ALA A 284 16.42 -7.31 -1.93
N ASP A 285 16.65 -7.31 -0.61
CA ASP A 285 18.01 -7.39 -0.05
C ASP A 285 18.68 -8.74 -0.31
N ASP A 286 17.89 -9.81 -0.44
CA ASP A 286 18.36 -11.15 -0.81
C ASP A 286 18.69 -11.30 -2.31
N GLY A 287 18.54 -10.23 -3.08
CA GLY A 287 18.77 -10.22 -4.53
C GLY A 287 17.57 -10.69 -5.36
N SER A 288 16.50 -11.18 -4.76
CA SER A 288 15.27 -11.52 -5.48
C SER A 288 14.59 -10.26 -6.04
N ILE A 289 13.89 -10.41 -7.17
CA ILE A 289 13.16 -9.29 -7.77
C ILE A 289 11.67 -9.53 -7.63
N ILE A 290 10.98 -8.58 -7.00
CA ILE A 290 9.52 -8.53 -6.95
C ILE A 290 9.05 -7.83 -8.22
N LEU A 291 8.17 -8.50 -8.94
CA LEU A 291 7.66 -8.11 -10.24
C LEU A 291 6.12 -8.18 -10.25
N GLY A 292 5.48 -7.29 -10.90
CA GLY A 292 4.03 -7.25 -11.13
C GLY A 292 3.60 -5.81 -11.35
N ASP A 293 2.30 -5.53 -11.24
CA ASP A 293 1.21 -6.42 -10.86
C ASP A 293 0.05 -6.40 -11.86
N SER A 294 -0.94 -7.24 -11.63
CA SER A 294 -2.23 -7.21 -12.32
C SER A 294 -3.35 -6.80 -11.37
N HIS A 295 -4.52 -6.42 -11.91
CA HIS A 295 -5.67 -6.07 -11.09
C HIS A 295 -6.97 -6.59 -11.69
N GLU A 296 -7.69 -7.37 -10.91
CA GLU A 296 -9.05 -7.81 -11.18
C GLU A 296 -9.96 -7.26 -10.07
N TYR A 297 -11.22 -6.99 -10.39
CA TYR A 297 -12.14 -6.35 -9.44
C TYR A 297 -13.49 -7.07 -9.41
N VAL A 298 -14.07 -7.23 -8.21
CA VAL A 298 -15.47 -7.61 -8.00
C VAL A 298 -16.10 -6.70 -6.94
N PRO A 299 -17.42 -6.50 -6.97
CA PRO A 299 -18.15 -5.86 -5.86
C PRO A 299 -17.83 -6.54 -4.53
N ALA A 300 -17.78 -5.80 -3.42
CA ALA A 300 -17.44 -6.35 -2.12
C ALA A 300 -18.41 -7.43 -1.64
N GLY A 301 -19.69 -7.38 -2.08
CA GLY A 301 -20.70 -8.43 -1.83
C GLY A 301 -20.47 -9.74 -2.61
N GLU A 302 -19.64 -9.71 -3.64
CA GLU A 302 -19.36 -10.83 -4.54
C GLU A 302 -17.94 -11.40 -4.39
N GLN A 303 -17.27 -11.13 -3.28
CA GLN A 303 -15.88 -11.55 -3.05
C GLN A 303 -15.65 -13.07 -3.16
N ALA A 304 -16.70 -13.88 -2.97
CA ALA A 304 -16.66 -15.34 -3.18
C ALA A 304 -16.38 -15.73 -4.64
N ASN A 305 -16.62 -14.81 -5.61
CA ASN A 305 -16.29 -15.02 -7.01
C ASN A 305 -14.79 -14.93 -7.32
N PHE A 306 -13.99 -14.47 -6.36
CA PHE A 306 -12.54 -14.52 -6.45
C PHE A 306 -11.98 -15.76 -5.77
N GLY A 307 -11.46 -16.70 -6.58
CA GLY A 307 -10.65 -17.79 -6.09
C GLY A 307 -9.25 -17.31 -5.63
N PHE A 308 -8.54 -18.20 -4.94
CA PHE A 308 -7.14 -17.97 -4.55
C PHE A 308 -6.16 -18.30 -5.68
N GLU A 309 -6.66 -18.84 -6.79
CA GLU A 309 -5.86 -19.25 -7.93
C GLU A 309 -5.09 -18.07 -8.52
N VAL A 310 -3.88 -18.33 -8.95
CA VAL A 310 -3.02 -17.42 -9.68
C VAL A 310 -3.06 -17.85 -11.15
N SER A 311 -3.50 -16.94 -12.04
CA SER A 311 -3.60 -17.22 -13.47
C SER A 311 -2.20 -17.30 -14.11
N SER A 312 -1.88 -18.42 -14.76
CA SER A 312 -0.64 -18.56 -15.53
C SER A 312 -0.61 -17.60 -16.72
N GLU A 313 -1.75 -17.39 -17.39
CA GLU A 313 -1.87 -16.44 -18.51
C GLU A 313 -1.42 -15.02 -18.09
N ILE A 314 -1.94 -14.53 -16.95
CA ILE A 314 -1.58 -13.21 -16.42
C ILE A 314 -0.08 -13.15 -16.06
N ASN A 315 0.45 -14.21 -15.46
CA ASN A 315 1.88 -14.28 -15.14
C ASN A 315 2.76 -14.26 -16.40
N GLU A 316 2.36 -14.99 -17.45
CA GLU A 316 3.07 -15.00 -18.74
C GLU A 316 3.04 -13.61 -19.41
N MET A 317 1.88 -12.93 -19.39
CA MET A 317 1.75 -11.57 -19.89
C MET A 317 2.64 -10.58 -19.12
N MET A 318 2.67 -10.67 -17.78
CA MET A 318 3.55 -9.83 -16.95
C MET A 318 5.03 -10.09 -17.23
N LEU A 319 5.44 -11.37 -17.37
CA LEU A 319 6.82 -11.74 -17.70
C LEU A 319 7.21 -11.28 -19.10
N ALA A 320 6.33 -11.41 -20.09
CA ALA A 320 6.57 -10.95 -21.45
C ALA A 320 6.81 -9.43 -21.49
N GLU A 321 5.96 -8.67 -20.81
CA GLU A 321 6.13 -7.20 -20.72
C GLU A 321 7.40 -6.84 -19.94
N ALA A 322 7.69 -7.50 -18.82
CA ALA A 322 8.90 -7.26 -18.04
C ALA A 322 10.17 -7.53 -18.86
N LYS A 323 10.18 -8.60 -19.65
CA LYS A 323 11.28 -8.93 -20.56
C LYS A 323 11.44 -7.91 -21.70
N ARG A 324 10.39 -7.20 -22.07
CA ARG A 324 10.45 -6.10 -23.03
C ARG A 324 11.18 -4.88 -22.44
N ILE A 325 11.10 -4.70 -21.12
CA ILE A 325 11.61 -3.52 -20.37
C ILE A 325 13.07 -3.69 -19.98
N THR A 326 13.43 -4.86 -19.44
CA THR A 326 14.75 -5.09 -18.81
C THR A 326 15.48 -6.31 -19.37
N SER A 327 16.80 -6.32 -19.20
CA SER A 327 17.69 -7.45 -19.51
C SER A 327 18.23 -8.03 -18.18
N LEU A 328 17.38 -8.76 -17.47
CA LEU A 328 17.79 -9.46 -16.25
C LEU A 328 18.54 -10.75 -16.60
N GLU A 329 19.52 -11.12 -15.77
CA GLU A 329 20.28 -12.36 -15.96
C GLU A 329 19.44 -13.61 -15.67
N ASN A 330 18.52 -13.52 -14.70
CA ASN A 330 17.70 -14.65 -14.26
C ASN A 330 16.21 -14.29 -14.26
N TRP A 331 15.44 -15.03 -15.04
CA TRP A 331 13.99 -14.90 -15.17
C TRP A 331 13.22 -16.05 -14.51
N ASN A 332 13.91 -16.92 -13.75
CA ASN A 332 13.25 -18.02 -13.07
C ASN A 332 12.31 -17.47 -12.00
N VAL A 333 11.05 -17.84 -12.09
CA VAL A 333 10.03 -17.49 -11.10
C VAL A 333 10.20 -18.42 -9.90
N ASP A 334 10.52 -17.84 -8.75
CA ASP A 334 10.65 -18.55 -7.48
C ASP A 334 9.29 -18.76 -6.83
N SER A 335 8.46 -17.73 -6.84
CA SER A 335 7.12 -17.79 -6.26
C SER A 335 6.16 -16.81 -6.89
N THR A 336 4.86 -17.15 -6.82
CA THR A 336 3.75 -16.30 -7.24
C THR A 336 2.70 -16.26 -6.15
N TRP A 337 2.00 -15.14 -6.00
CA TRP A 337 0.92 -14.99 -5.03
C TRP A 337 -0.15 -14.02 -5.50
N ALA A 338 -1.32 -14.16 -4.92
CA ALA A 338 -2.37 -13.16 -5.02
C ALA A 338 -2.45 -12.33 -3.72
N GLY A 339 -2.63 -11.02 -3.86
CA GLY A 339 -3.01 -10.12 -2.78
C GLY A 339 -4.45 -9.66 -2.96
N PHE A 340 -5.13 -9.39 -1.85
CA PHE A 340 -6.52 -8.92 -1.88
C PHE A 340 -6.65 -7.69 -0.99
N TYR A 341 -7.34 -6.66 -1.48
CA TYR A 341 -7.67 -5.50 -0.67
C TYR A 341 -9.03 -4.91 -1.01
N LEU A 342 -9.64 -4.28 -0.02
CA LEU A 342 -10.86 -3.51 -0.18
C LEU A 342 -10.52 -2.13 -0.74
N GLN A 343 -11.35 -1.62 -1.64
CA GLN A 343 -11.23 -0.30 -2.24
C GLN A 343 -12.61 0.35 -2.38
N GLY A 344 -12.70 1.64 -2.09
CA GLY A 344 -13.87 2.43 -2.44
C GLY A 344 -14.02 2.59 -3.95
N THR A 345 -15.24 2.71 -4.44
CA THR A 345 -15.55 2.98 -5.85
C THR A 345 -15.60 4.49 -6.14
N GLN A 346 -16.00 5.27 -5.15
CA GLN A 346 -16.15 6.73 -5.26
C GLN A 346 -15.25 7.49 -4.28
N SER A 347 -14.90 6.86 -3.16
CA SER A 347 -14.01 7.41 -2.14
C SER A 347 -12.69 6.66 -2.09
N GLU A 348 -11.62 7.37 -1.73
CA GLU A 348 -10.27 6.82 -1.65
C GLU A 348 -10.04 5.95 -0.39
N VAL A 349 -10.89 6.10 0.61
CA VAL A 349 -10.92 5.34 1.85
C VAL A 349 -12.35 5.32 2.38
N PHE A 350 -12.75 4.19 2.95
CA PHE A 350 -14.03 4.09 3.65
C PHE A 350 -13.82 4.38 5.15
N THR A 351 -14.51 5.40 5.66
CA THR A 351 -14.55 5.72 7.09
C THR A 351 -15.98 5.91 7.54
N LYS A 352 -16.32 5.36 8.71
CA LYS A 352 -17.63 5.53 9.34
C LYS A 352 -17.50 5.54 10.84
N VAL A 353 -18.27 6.40 11.51
CA VAL A 353 -18.41 6.41 12.96
C VAL A 353 -19.76 5.83 13.31
N VAL A 354 -19.79 4.86 14.20
CA VAL A 354 -21.00 4.20 14.72
C VAL A 354 -21.06 4.46 16.22
N ASP A 355 -22.23 4.89 16.68
CA ASP A 355 -22.49 5.14 18.10
C ASP A 355 -21.47 6.05 18.81
N ASP A 356 -20.81 6.97 18.09
CA ASP A 356 -19.80 7.92 18.55
C ASP A 356 -18.50 7.31 19.13
N VAL A 357 -18.41 5.99 19.26
CA VAL A 357 -17.27 5.29 19.89
C VAL A 357 -16.65 4.19 19.02
N ILE A 358 -17.30 3.80 17.92
CA ILE A 358 -16.82 2.76 17.02
C ILE A 358 -16.44 3.42 15.67
N HIS A 359 -15.18 3.34 15.32
CA HIS A 359 -14.65 3.90 14.08
C HIS A 359 -14.28 2.79 13.12
N ILE A 360 -14.83 2.80 11.92
CA ILE A 360 -14.47 1.87 10.84
C ILE A 360 -13.51 2.61 9.91
N ILE A 361 -12.35 2.03 9.64
CA ILE A 361 -11.35 2.57 8.71
C ILE A 361 -10.88 1.44 7.79
N ASN A 362 -11.39 1.42 6.57
CA ASN A 362 -11.11 0.38 5.59
C ASN A 362 -11.10 0.94 4.16
N GLY A 363 -10.84 0.09 3.18
CA GLY A 363 -11.05 0.45 1.77
C GLY A 363 -10.03 1.44 1.19
N ILE A 364 -8.83 1.55 1.79
CA ILE A 364 -7.76 2.43 1.30
C ILE A 364 -7.15 1.96 -0.04
N GLY A 365 -7.52 0.77 -0.50
CA GLY A 365 -7.04 0.21 -1.75
C GLY A 365 -5.54 -0.09 -1.77
N GLY A 366 -4.94 -0.05 -2.96
CA GLY A 366 -3.50 -0.30 -3.18
C GLY A 366 -2.57 0.78 -2.61
N LYS A 367 -3.10 1.90 -2.11
CA LYS A 367 -2.29 3.04 -1.62
C LYS A 367 -1.84 2.90 -0.15
N GLY A 368 -2.29 1.86 0.54
CA GLY A 368 -2.09 1.71 1.99
C GLY A 368 -0.64 1.83 2.44
N MET A 369 0.31 1.22 1.73
CA MET A 369 1.73 1.29 2.06
C MET A 369 2.28 2.72 1.93
N THR A 370 1.87 3.44 0.91
CA THR A 370 2.30 4.83 0.67
C THR A 370 1.64 5.81 1.63
N THR A 371 0.35 5.63 1.97
CA THR A 371 -0.44 6.73 2.57
C THR A 371 -0.93 6.47 3.98
N SER A 372 -1.00 5.21 4.46
CA SER A 372 -1.59 4.90 5.77
C SER A 372 -0.95 5.63 6.94
N PRO A 373 0.40 5.74 7.07
CA PRO A 373 0.97 6.47 8.19
C PRO A 373 0.56 7.94 8.26
N GLY A 374 0.54 8.64 7.12
CA GLY A 374 0.15 10.05 7.05
C GLY A 374 -1.35 10.27 7.28
N PHE A 375 -2.19 9.42 6.65
CA PHE A 375 -3.63 9.45 6.82
C PHE A 375 -4.03 9.19 8.29
N THR A 376 -3.50 8.14 8.90
CA THR A 376 -3.84 7.77 10.28
C THR A 376 -3.32 8.78 11.30
N ALA A 377 -2.23 9.49 11.00
CA ALA A 377 -1.75 10.59 11.84
C ALA A 377 -2.80 11.71 11.96
N GLU A 378 -3.43 12.07 10.84
CA GLU A 378 -4.47 13.08 10.82
C GLU A 378 -5.78 12.56 11.46
N TYR A 379 -6.13 11.31 11.18
CA TYR A 379 -7.32 10.68 11.77
C TYR A 379 -7.23 10.65 13.30
N ILE A 380 -6.12 10.18 13.86
CA ILE A 380 -5.90 10.11 15.30
C ILE A 380 -5.79 11.52 15.92
N LEU A 381 -5.24 12.50 15.19
CA LEU A 381 -5.24 13.88 15.62
C LEU A 381 -6.67 14.37 15.82
N LYS A 382 -7.56 14.18 14.83
CA LYS A 382 -8.97 14.59 14.89
C LYS A 382 -9.76 13.82 15.96
N LEU A 383 -9.42 12.57 16.20
CA LEU A 383 -10.11 11.74 17.21
C LEU A 383 -9.86 12.23 18.64
N TYR A 384 -8.71 12.86 18.90
CA TYR A 384 -8.30 13.29 20.24
C TYR A 384 -8.05 14.82 20.37
N SER A 385 -8.57 15.62 19.42
CA SER A 385 -8.57 17.11 19.51
C SER A 385 -9.76 17.70 20.28
#